data_818b43f7fa27246ddf83248d4280a0bc
#
_entry.id   818b43f7fa27246ddf83248d4280a0bc
#
_cell.length_a   1.000
_cell.length_b   1.000
_cell.length_c   1.000
_cell.angle_alpha   90.00
_cell.angle_beta   90.00
_cell.angle_gamma   90.00
#
_symmetry.space_group_name_H-M   'P 1'
#
loop_
_entity.id
_entity.type
_entity.pdbx_description
1 polymer ?
#
loop_
_entity_poly.entity_id
_entity_poly.type
_entity_poly.pdbx_seq_one_letter_code
_entity_poly.pdbx_strand_id
1 'polypeptide(L)'
;MATRAMISIAKREEGVSFSEEPNQTIVDIYHHWDGYPEGLGVTLASYLDGKKITNGLSDRNDYGVFNGMGCLAASVVAELKDGPGDVYIEPRNSHGWIDYHYYISVSYTHLTLPTIYSV
;
A
#
# COMPACT_ATOMS: atom_id res chain seq x y z
N MET A 1 -8.99 21.63 -3.69
CA MET A 1 -8.84 21.14 -2.31
C MET A 1 -8.25 19.74 -2.34
N ALA A 2 -7.26 19.51 -1.51
CA ALA A 2 -6.61 18.20 -1.48
C ALA A 2 -7.48 17.17 -0.76
N THR A 3 -7.55 15.95 -1.29
CA THR A 3 -8.08 14.80 -0.58
C THR A 3 -6.90 13.93 -0.18
N ARG A 4 -6.57 13.99 1.09
CA ARG A 4 -5.36 13.40 1.65
C ARG A 4 -5.56 11.95 2.03
N ALA A 5 -4.60 11.12 1.72
CA ALA A 5 -4.66 9.70 2.06
C ALA A 5 -3.33 9.19 2.59
N MET A 6 -3.40 8.13 3.36
CA MET A 6 -2.23 7.38 3.80
C MET A 6 -2.36 5.96 3.28
N ILE A 7 -1.28 5.44 2.74
CA ILE A 7 -1.20 4.04 2.31
C ILE A 7 -0.22 3.35 3.25
N SER A 8 -0.72 2.39 4.02
CA SER A 8 0.11 1.62 4.94
C SER A 8 0.30 0.22 4.39
N ILE A 9 1.54 -0.21 4.28
CA ILE A 9 1.88 -1.57 3.87
C ILE A 9 2.25 -2.33 5.13
N ALA A 10 1.51 -3.38 5.41
CA ALA A 10 1.57 -4.05 6.70
C ALA A 10 1.59 -5.56 6.56
N LYS A 11 2.30 -6.19 7.47
CA LYS A 11 2.27 -7.63 7.64
C LYS A 11 1.09 -7.97 8.54
N ARG A 12 0.28 -8.93 8.11
CA ARG A 12 -0.81 -9.47 8.91
C ARG A 12 -0.48 -10.89 9.30
N GLU A 13 -0.54 -11.20 10.59
CA GLU A 13 -0.34 -12.55 11.06
C GLU A 13 -1.57 -13.41 10.78
N GLU A 14 -1.33 -14.71 10.56
CA GLU A 14 -2.40 -15.67 10.33
C GLU A 14 -3.33 -15.73 11.55
N GLY A 15 -4.63 -15.77 11.29
CA GLY A 15 -5.64 -15.83 12.35
C GLY A 15 -6.10 -14.47 12.87
N VAL A 16 -5.48 -13.38 12.44
CA VAL A 16 -5.90 -12.03 12.82
C VAL A 16 -7.08 -11.61 11.93
N SER A 17 -8.11 -11.09 12.57
CA SER A 17 -9.31 -10.63 11.89
C SER A 17 -9.04 -9.41 11.01
N PHE A 18 -9.75 -9.31 9.89
CA PHE A 18 -9.71 -8.12 9.05
C PHE A 18 -10.23 -6.86 9.74
N SER A 19 -11.03 -7.02 10.78
CA SER A 19 -11.54 -5.88 11.53
C SER A 19 -10.51 -5.28 12.48
N GLU A 20 -9.40 -5.98 12.70
CA GLU A 20 -8.30 -5.51 13.55
C GLU A 20 -7.25 -4.84 12.68
N GLU A 21 -6.53 -3.89 13.28
CA GLU A 21 -5.42 -3.26 12.59
C GLU A 21 -4.32 -4.29 12.30
N PRO A 22 -3.59 -4.12 11.18
CA PRO A 22 -2.47 -4.99 10.89
C PRO A 22 -1.45 -4.99 12.02
N ASN A 23 -0.88 -6.16 12.31
CA ASN A 23 0.05 -6.35 13.41
C ASN A 23 1.31 -5.50 13.27
N GLN A 24 1.74 -5.27 12.03
CA GLN A 24 3.00 -4.57 11.79
C GLN A 24 2.93 -3.79 10.49
N THR A 25 2.93 -2.48 10.60
CA THR A 25 3.11 -1.59 9.46
C THR A 25 4.59 -1.39 9.21
N ILE A 26 5.04 -1.64 8.00
CA ILE A 26 6.45 -1.47 7.65
C ILE A 26 6.74 -0.10 7.05
N VAL A 27 5.76 0.50 6.38
CA VAL A 27 5.92 1.82 5.77
C VAL A 27 4.57 2.50 5.61
N ASP A 28 4.57 3.81 5.82
CA ASP A 28 3.44 4.68 5.53
C ASP A 28 3.81 5.58 4.35
N ILE A 29 2.91 5.65 3.36
CA ILE A 29 3.07 6.48 2.17
C ILE A 29 1.95 7.50 2.17
N TYR A 30 2.31 8.78 2.24
CA TYR A 30 1.34 9.87 2.20
C TYR A 30 1.05 10.26 0.75
N HIS A 31 -0.24 10.41 0.43
CA HIS A 31 -0.71 10.81 -0.89
C HIS A 31 -1.57 12.07 -0.75
N HIS A 32 -1.14 13.16 -1.37
CA HIS A 32 -1.74 14.47 -1.12
C HIS A 32 -2.98 14.75 -1.97
N TRP A 33 -2.96 14.36 -3.23
CA TRP A 33 -4.02 14.68 -4.18
C TRP A 33 -4.85 13.45 -4.55
N ASP A 34 -6.17 13.63 -4.70
CA ASP A 34 -7.07 12.61 -5.24
C ASP A 34 -7.03 11.28 -4.48
N GLY A 35 -6.91 11.36 -3.15
CA GLY A 35 -6.84 10.18 -2.29
C GLY A 35 -8.16 9.44 -2.08
N TYR A 36 -9.25 9.91 -2.70
CA TYR A 36 -10.57 9.29 -2.56
C TYR A 36 -10.65 7.94 -3.30
N PRO A 37 -11.62 7.07 -2.91
CA PRO A 37 -11.66 5.70 -3.45
C PRO A 37 -11.77 5.62 -4.97
N GLU A 38 -12.49 6.53 -5.62
CA GLU A 38 -12.66 6.54 -7.08
C GLU A 38 -11.38 6.97 -7.81
N GLY A 39 -10.43 7.58 -7.11
CA GLY A 39 -9.13 7.97 -7.64
C GLY A 39 -8.06 6.99 -7.19
N LEU A 40 -7.44 7.26 -6.05
CA LEU A 40 -6.34 6.45 -5.53
C LEU A 40 -6.75 5.00 -5.28
N GLY A 41 -7.96 4.77 -4.74
CA GLY A 41 -8.42 3.41 -4.47
C GLY A 41 -8.48 2.55 -5.73
N VAL A 42 -9.03 3.09 -6.81
CA VAL A 42 -9.09 2.38 -8.10
C VAL A 42 -7.69 2.17 -8.66
N THR A 43 -6.83 3.16 -8.57
CA THR A 43 -5.45 3.07 -9.06
C THR A 43 -4.69 1.95 -8.33
N LEU A 44 -4.79 1.90 -7.01
CA LEU A 44 -4.13 0.86 -6.21
C LEU A 44 -4.69 -0.53 -6.52
N ALA A 45 -6.02 -0.65 -6.55
CA ALA A 45 -6.66 -1.94 -6.82
C ALA A 45 -6.28 -2.46 -8.20
N SER A 46 -6.29 -1.61 -9.22
CA SER A 46 -5.94 -1.98 -10.58
C SER A 46 -4.47 -2.37 -10.69
N TYR A 47 -3.59 -1.63 -10.02
CA TYR A 47 -2.16 -1.93 -10.05
C TYR A 47 -1.84 -3.27 -9.38
N LEU A 48 -2.50 -3.57 -8.25
CA LEU A 48 -2.23 -4.78 -7.49
C LEU A 48 -2.95 -6.02 -8.00
N ASP A 49 -3.97 -5.82 -8.83
CA ASP A 49 -4.79 -6.93 -9.32
C ASP A 49 -3.95 -7.91 -10.14
N GLY A 50 -4.06 -9.19 -9.80
CA GLY A 50 -3.33 -10.25 -10.48
C GLY A 50 -1.87 -10.39 -10.12
N LYS A 51 -1.34 -9.50 -9.29
CA LYS A 51 0.05 -9.59 -8.84
C LYS A 51 0.20 -10.50 -7.64
N LYS A 52 1.40 -11.02 -7.46
CA LYS A 52 1.72 -11.96 -6.38
C LYS A 52 2.91 -11.44 -5.59
N ILE A 53 2.99 -11.86 -4.34
CA ILE A 53 4.16 -11.62 -3.51
C ILE A 53 4.89 -12.94 -3.31
N THR A 54 6.21 -12.90 -3.43
CA THR A 54 7.07 -14.08 -3.32
C THR A 54 8.20 -13.83 -2.35
N ASN A 55 8.85 -14.90 -1.92
CA ASN A 55 10.10 -14.82 -1.15
C ASN A 55 11.21 -15.36 -2.03
N GLY A 56 11.84 -14.47 -2.76
CA GLY A 56 12.85 -14.77 -3.77
C GLY A 56 12.29 -14.67 -5.18
N LEU A 57 13.16 -14.41 -6.14
CA LEU A 57 12.80 -14.27 -7.55
C LEU A 57 13.34 -15.44 -8.34
N SER A 58 12.49 -16.08 -9.14
CA SER A 58 12.89 -17.08 -10.11
C SER A 58 13.28 -16.45 -11.45
N ASP A 59 12.72 -15.27 -11.75
CA ASP A 59 13.00 -14.54 -12.98
C ASP A 59 12.91 -13.03 -12.70
N ARG A 60 13.99 -12.32 -12.94
CA ARG A 60 14.08 -10.87 -12.72
C ARG A 60 13.19 -10.08 -13.70
N ASN A 61 12.77 -10.70 -14.78
CA ASN A 61 11.91 -10.06 -15.77
C ASN A 61 10.42 -10.30 -15.53
N ASP A 62 10.07 -10.97 -14.43
CA ASP A 62 8.67 -11.16 -14.07
C ASP A 62 8.15 -9.94 -13.31
N TYR A 63 7.46 -9.06 -14.01
CA TYR A 63 6.89 -7.84 -13.44
C TYR A 63 5.55 -8.09 -12.74
N GLY A 64 5.09 -9.33 -12.70
CA GLY A 64 3.84 -9.69 -12.02
C GLY A 64 4.03 -10.11 -10.56
N VAL A 65 5.25 -10.03 -10.03
CA VAL A 65 5.54 -10.44 -8.65
C VAL A 65 6.29 -9.37 -7.89
N PHE A 66 6.09 -9.36 -6.58
CA PHE A 66 6.88 -8.54 -5.65
C PHE A 66 7.72 -9.47 -4.79
N ASN A 67 9.00 -9.18 -4.68
CA ASN A 67 9.91 -9.96 -3.85
C ASN A 67 9.90 -9.40 -2.43
N GLY A 68 8.92 -9.82 -1.63
CA GLY A 68 8.76 -9.38 -0.26
C GLY A 68 8.07 -8.01 -0.14
N MET A 69 7.86 -7.60 1.10
CA MET A 69 7.10 -6.39 1.41
C MET A 69 7.84 -5.11 1.05
N GLY A 70 9.16 -5.10 1.19
CA GLY A 70 9.95 -3.94 0.79
C GLY A 70 9.90 -3.69 -0.71
N CYS A 71 9.94 -4.75 -1.50
CA CYS A 71 9.76 -4.65 -2.96
C CYS A 71 8.37 -4.14 -3.30
N LEU A 72 7.35 -4.66 -2.64
CA LEU A 72 5.98 -4.18 -2.82
C LEU A 72 5.87 -2.69 -2.51
N ALA A 73 6.42 -2.24 -1.39
CA ALA A 73 6.36 -0.83 -0.99
C ALA A 73 7.05 0.07 -2.02
N ALA A 74 8.24 -0.30 -2.45
CA ALA A 74 9.00 0.46 -3.43
C ALA A 74 8.27 0.51 -4.78
N SER A 75 7.62 -0.59 -5.16
CA SER A 75 6.87 -0.67 -6.42
C SER A 75 5.62 0.21 -6.38
N VAL A 76 4.93 0.27 -5.25
CA VAL A 76 3.79 1.17 -5.08
C VAL A 76 4.23 2.62 -5.21
N VAL A 77 5.33 3.00 -4.58
CA VAL A 77 5.88 4.35 -4.71
C VAL A 77 6.22 4.64 -6.17
N ALA A 78 6.89 3.72 -6.85
CA ALA A 78 7.27 3.91 -8.26
C ALA A 78 6.06 4.08 -9.15
N GLU A 79 4.98 3.34 -8.90
CA GLU A 79 3.75 3.44 -9.68
C GLU A 79 3.05 4.79 -9.49
N LEU A 80 3.03 5.29 -8.26
CA LEU A 80 2.29 6.50 -7.92
C LEU A 80 3.09 7.78 -8.12
N LYS A 81 4.41 7.70 -8.03
CA LYS A 81 5.27 8.89 -8.05
C LYS A 81 5.40 9.45 -9.45
N ASP A 82 5.05 10.72 -9.60
CA ASP A 82 5.17 11.46 -10.87
C ASP A 82 5.66 12.87 -10.55
N GLY A 83 6.98 13.05 -10.57
CA GLY A 83 7.59 14.31 -10.25
C GLY A 83 7.62 14.63 -8.76
N PRO A 84 8.05 15.84 -8.40
CA PRO A 84 8.15 16.26 -7.00
C PRO A 84 6.78 16.45 -6.37
N GLY A 85 6.70 16.19 -5.08
CA GLY A 85 5.46 16.38 -4.31
C GLY A 85 4.49 15.23 -4.44
N ASP A 86 3.31 15.39 -3.90
CA ASP A 86 2.16 14.49 -3.92
C ASP A 86 2.36 13.19 -3.13
N VAL A 87 3.43 12.46 -3.37
CA VAL A 87 3.71 11.16 -2.74
C VAL A 87 4.95 11.27 -1.87
N TYR A 88 4.79 10.94 -0.58
CA TYR A 88 5.86 11.07 0.42
C TYR A 88 5.92 9.79 1.27
N ILE A 89 7.12 9.41 1.67
CA ILE A 89 7.31 8.38 2.68
C ILE A 89 7.32 9.06 4.04
N GLU A 90 6.46 8.59 4.94
CA GLU A 90 6.32 9.19 6.26
C GLU A 90 6.83 8.22 7.34
N PRO A 91 7.39 8.74 8.43
CA PRO A 91 7.65 7.91 9.60
C PRO A 91 6.34 7.34 10.15
N ARG A 92 6.43 6.16 10.78
CA ARG A 92 5.25 5.51 11.34
C ARG A 92 4.56 6.43 12.34
N ASN A 93 3.23 6.51 12.23
CA ASN A 93 2.37 7.27 13.13
C ASN A 93 2.70 8.76 13.21
N SER A 94 3.34 9.33 12.17
CA SER A 94 3.70 10.74 12.17
C SER A 94 2.91 11.56 11.15
N HIS A 95 1.87 10.98 10.58
CA HIS A 95 1.04 11.70 9.63
C HIS A 95 0.09 12.67 10.36
N GLY A 96 -0.20 13.79 9.71
CA GLY A 96 -1.22 14.71 10.16
C GLY A 96 -2.62 14.26 9.79
N TRP A 97 -3.49 15.21 9.51
CA TRP A 97 -4.87 14.91 9.15
C TRP A 97 -4.94 14.27 7.76
N ILE A 98 -5.70 13.15 7.67
CA ILE A 98 -5.96 12.45 6.40
C ILE A 98 -7.45 12.16 6.29
N ASP A 99 -7.95 12.03 5.04
CA ASP A 99 -9.35 11.70 4.76
C ASP A 99 -9.57 10.21 4.65
N TYR A 100 -8.62 9.49 4.07
CA TYR A 100 -8.73 8.05 3.83
C TYR A 100 -7.43 7.35 4.22
N HIS A 101 -7.57 6.15 4.73
CA HIS A 101 -6.43 5.30 5.06
C HIS A 101 -6.57 3.98 4.32
N TYR A 102 -5.60 3.66 3.48
CA TYR A 102 -5.56 2.42 2.70
C TYR A 102 -4.54 1.47 3.33
N TYR A 103 -4.97 0.24 3.54
CA TYR A 103 -4.07 -0.80 4.06
C TYR A 103 -3.86 -1.85 2.99
N ILE A 104 -2.59 -2.09 2.64
CA ILE A 104 -2.18 -3.20 1.80
C ILE A 104 -1.59 -4.24 2.74
N SER A 105 -2.33 -5.33 2.94
CA SER A 105 -1.97 -6.35 3.91
C SER A 105 -1.33 -7.54 3.24
N VAL A 106 -0.26 -8.04 3.85
CA VAL A 106 0.45 -9.22 3.38
C VAL A 106 0.46 -10.24 4.50
N SER A 107 -0.06 -11.45 4.23
CA SER A 107 -0.04 -12.58 5.14
C SER A 107 0.79 -13.67 4.49
N TYR A 108 1.97 -13.96 5.04
CA TYR A 108 2.96 -14.85 4.42
C TYR A 108 3.28 -14.37 3.00
N THR A 109 2.84 -15.13 1.99
CA THR A 109 3.02 -14.80 0.57
C THR A 109 1.72 -14.38 -0.11
N HIS A 110 0.68 -14.10 0.67
CA HIS A 110 -0.60 -13.67 0.13
C HIS A 110 -0.72 -12.15 0.17
N LEU A 111 -1.05 -11.57 -0.98
CA LEU A 111 -1.32 -10.15 -1.11
C LEU A 111 -2.83 -9.95 -1.18
N THR A 112 -3.37 -9.15 -0.27
CA THR A 112 -4.77 -8.74 -0.35
C THR A 112 -4.88 -7.41 -1.06
N LEU A 113 -6.01 -7.18 -1.74
CA LEU A 113 -6.31 -5.88 -2.31
C LEU A 113 -6.48 -4.85 -1.18
N PRO A 114 -6.28 -3.56 -1.48
CA PRO A 114 -6.32 -2.54 -0.44
C PRO A 114 -7.63 -2.53 0.33
N THR A 115 -7.53 -2.50 1.64
CA THR A 115 -8.66 -2.24 2.53
C THR A 115 -8.68 -0.75 2.84
N ILE A 116 -9.84 -0.13 2.71
CA ILE A 116 -9.99 1.31 2.82
C ILE A 116 -10.74 1.65 4.09
N TYR A 117 -10.17 2.54 4.88
CA TYR A 117 -10.84 3.13 6.03
C TYR A 117 -11.03 4.61 5.78
N SER A 118 -12.26 5.06 5.87
CA SER A 118 -12.59 6.48 5.86
C SER A 118 -12.30 7.06 7.24
N VAL A 119 -11.61 8.15 7.28
CA VAL A 119 -11.19 8.77 8.54
C VAL A 119 -12.03 10.00 8.86
#